data_3d234296cea1eebacee2a5dc8b07b06b
#
_entry.id   3d234296cea1eebacee2a5dc8b07b06b
#
_cell.length_a   1.000
_cell.length_b   1.000
_cell.length_c   1.000
_cell.angle_alpha   90.00
_cell.angle_beta   90.00
_cell.angle_gamma   90.00
#
_symmetry.space_group_name_H-M   'P 1'
#
loop_
_entity.id
_entity.type
_entity.pdbx_description
1 polymer ?
#
loop_
_entity_poly.entity_id
_entity_poly.type
_entity_poly.pdbx_seq_one_letter_code
_entity_poly.pdbx_strand_id
1 'polypeptide(L)'
;RLDLSNPFVDATLADGSRLHVAIPDVTKEHWAINIRKFIRRLDSLDDLILRKVLDRATAVLLEATAVNGYNIVVAGGTGAGKTTMLNCLLAAVPDDERIITCEEVFELTVRHADHVGMQTRAPSLEGSDQVTVRELVRQSLRMRPQRLVVGEVREAESLDLLLALNSGQPGM
;
A
#
# COMPACT_ATOMS: atom_id res chain seq x y z
N ARG A 1 14.54 -13.50 -13.96
CA ARG A 1 15.73 -13.62 -14.81
C ARG A 1 15.81 -12.40 -15.70
N LEU A 2 17.00 -11.80 -15.83
CA LEU A 2 17.27 -10.63 -16.66
C LEU A 2 18.04 -11.10 -17.89
N ASP A 3 17.46 -10.96 -19.07
CA ASP A 3 18.05 -11.33 -20.37
C ASP A 3 17.38 -10.52 -21.50
N LEU A 4 17.80 -10.72 -22.76
CA LEU A 4 17.26 -9.99 -23.90
C LEU A 4 15.75 -10.24 -24.15
N SER A 5 15.20 -11.36 -23.69
CA SER A 5 13.76 -11.62 -23.77
C SER A 5 13.00 -10.97 -22.63
N ASN A 6 13.69 -10.64 -21.54
CA ASN A 6 13.16 -9.95 -20.36
C ASN A 6 14.14 -8.85 -19.95
N PRO A 7 14.16 -7.69 -20.67
CA PRO A 7 15.18 -6.67 -20.53
C PRO A 7 15.02 -5.79 -19.29
N PHE A 8 14.00 -6.04 -18.44
CA PHE A 8 13.82 -5.39 -17.15
C PHE A 8 13.52 -6.39 -16.04
N VAL A 9 13.86 -6.02 -14.84
CA VAL A 9 13.51 -6.78 -13.65
C VAL A 9 13.18 -5.84 -12.49
N ASP A 10 12.13 -6.18 -11.78
CA ASP A 10 11.79 -5.62 -10.47
C ASP A 10 12.17 -6.63 -9.39
N ALA A 11 12.79 -6.15 -8.32
CA ALA A 11 13.19 -6.97 -7.19
C ALA A 11 13.12 -6.17 -5.88
N THR A 12 13.05 -6.88 -4.77
CA THR A 12 13.17 -6.31 -3.44
C THR A 12 14.50 -6.73 -2.84
N LEU A 13 15.29 -5.77 -2.35
CA LEU A 13 16.55 -6.01 -1.66
C LEU A 13 16.27 -6.47 -0.21
N ALA A 14 17.27 -7.05 0.43
CA ALA A 14 17.17 -7.59 1.79
C ALA A 14 16.76 -6.55 2.85
N ASP A 15 17.02 -5.26 2.60
CA ASP A 15 16.63 -4.13 3.44
C ASP A 15 15.21 -3.60 3.13
N GLY A 16 14.47 -4.26 2.23
CA GLY A 16 13.15 -3.84 1.77
C GLY A 16 13.18 -2.77 0.67
N SER A 17 14.34 -2.32 0.23
CA SER A 17 14.47 -1.37 -0.88
C SER A 17 14.05 -2.00 -2.19
N ARG A 18 13.36 -1.24 -3.04
CA ARG A 18 12.94 -1.69 -4.38
C ARG A 18 14.03 -1.41 -5.39
N LEU A 19 14.36 -2.41 -6.17
CA LEU A 19 15.29 -2.35 -7.28
C LEU A 19 14.54 -2.51 -8.59
N HIS A 20 14.74 -1.57 -9.52
CA HIS A 20 14.35 -1.71 -10.91
C HIS A 20 15.59 -1.64 -11.79
N VAL A 21 15.75 -2.61 -12.68
CA VAL A 21 16.89 -2.68 -13.61
C VAL A 21 16.37 -2.82 -15.03
N ALA A 22 16.92 -2.02 -15.94
CA ALA A 22 16.77 -2.19 -17.39
C ALA A 22 18.16 -2.32 -18.04
N ILE A 23 18.29 -3.24 -18.99
CA ILE A 23 19.57 -3.52 -19.68
C ILE A 23 19.62 -2.89 -21.07
N PRO A 24 20.83 -2.76 -21.68
CA PRO A 24 20.99 -2.41 -23.09
C PRO A 24 20.21 -3.36 -23.98
N ASP A 25 19.43 -2.82 -24.83
CA ASP A 25 18.42 -3.25 -25.76
C ASP A 25 17.23 -2.28 -25.65
N VAL A 26 16.74 -2.02 -24.43
CA VAL A 26 15.72 -1.02 -24.11
C VAL A 26 16.34 0.28 -23.57
N THR A 27 17.56 0.23 -23.05
CA THR A 27 18.40 1.41 -22.77
C THR A 27 19.42 1.60 -23.88
N LYS A 28 19.85 2.85 -24.12
CA LYS A 28 20.70 3.16 -25.28
C LYS A 28 22.11 2.56 -25.19
N GLU A 29 22.79 2.68 -24.06
CA GLU A 29 24.21 2.32 -23.94
C GLU A 29 24.55 1.59 -22.66
N HIS A 30 23.87 1.92 -21.54
CA HIS A 30 24.22 1.45 -20.20
C HIS A 30 23.03 0.87 -19.48
N TRP A 31 23.30 0.04 -18.50
CA TRP A 31 22.28 -0.42 -17.57
C TRP A 31 21.68 0.75 -16.80
N ALA A 32 20.36 0.81 -16.73
CA ALA A 32 19.65 1.73 -15.85
C ALA A 32 19.29 0.97 -14.57
N ILE A 33 19.83 1.43 -13.44
CA ILE A 33 19.58 0.83 -12.12
C ILE A 33 18.95 1.88 -11.24
N ASN A 34 17.71 1.64 -10.81
CA ASN A 34 16.98 2.50 -9.91
C ASN A 34 16.76 1.78 -8.59
N ILE A 35 17.22 2.39 -7.49
CA ILE A 35 17.01 1.88 -6.14
C ILE A 35 16.17 2.89 -5.37
N ARG A 36 14.92 2.50 -5.05
CA ARG A 36 14.07 3.25 -4.14
C ARG A 36 14.30 2.72 -2.73
N LYS A 37 15.12 3.43 -1.96
CA LYS A 37 15.47 3.03 -0.60
C LYS A 37 14.24 2.90 0.29
N PHE A 38 14.20 1.84 1.08
CA PHE A 38 13.31 1.74 2.22
C PHE A 38 13.81 2.70 3.31
N ILE A 39 13.14 3.85 3.44
CA ILE A 39 13.46 4.82 4.48
C ILE A 39 12.54 4.52 5.67
N ARG A 40 13.09 4.48 6.89
CA ARG A 40 12.32 4.34 8.12
C ARG A 40 11.25 5.42 8.16
N ARG A 41 10.00 5.00 8.13
CA ARG A 41 8.84 5.88 7.92
C ARG A 41 8.45 6.55 9.22
N LEU A 42 7.71 7.66 9.08
CA LEU A 42 6.94 8.24 10.15
C LEU A 42 5.82 7.25 10.48
N ASP A 43 5.68 6.90 11.75
CA ASP A 43 4.82 5.81 12.18
C ASP A 43 3.61 6.29 13.00
N SER A 44 3.48 7.62 13.20
CA SER A 44 2.41 8.22 14.01
C SER A 44 1.99 9.60 13.50
N LEU A 45 0.80 10.02 13.87
CA LEU A 45 0.34 11.40 13.63
C LEU A 45 1.17 12.42 14.42
N ASP A 46 1.70 12.06 15.59
CA ASP A 46 2.60 12.92 16.37
C ASP A 46 3.92 13.17 15.65
N ASP A 47 4.47 12.18 14.91
CA ASP A 47 5.64 12.39 14.06
C ASP A 47 5.39 13.45 12.97
N LEU A 48 4.17 13.48 12.42
CA LEU A 48 3.78 14.47 11.42
C LEU A 48 3.66 15.87 12.03
N ILE A 49 3.17 15.97 13.28
CA ILE A 49 3.15 17.26 14.03
C ILE A 49 4.58 17.73 14.28
N LEU A 50 5.46 16.86 14.78
CA LEU A 50 6.86 17.22 15.07
C LEU A 50 7.59 17.71 13.82
N ARG A 51 7.25 17.18 12.66
CA ARG A 51 7.80 17.62 11.37
C ARG A 51 7.06 18.79 10.73
N LYS A 52 6.07 19.36 11.43
CA LYS A 52 5.24 20.48 10.95
C LYS A 52 4.49 20.18 9.64
N VAL A 53 4.16 18.94 9.40
CA VAL A 53 3.30 18.48 8.28
C VAL A 53 1.84 18.69 8.62
N LEU A 54 1.48 18.46 9.90
CA LEU A 54 0.14 18.69 10.45
C LEU A 54 0.21 19.61 11.68
N ASP A 55 -0.86 20.36 11.91
CA ASP A 55 -1.10 20.95 13.22
C ASP A 55 -1.81 19.97 14.17
N ARG A 56 -1.84 20.31 15.45
CA ARG A 56 -2.43 19.45 16.49
C ARG A 56 -3.93 19.23 16.29
N ALA A 57 -4.67 20.25 15.86
CA ALA A 57 -6.12 20.14 15.67
C ALA A 57 -6.46 19.17 14.51
N THR A 58 -5.74 19.27 13.41
CA THR A 58 -5.87 18.36 12.27
C THR A 58 -5.51 16.93 12.65
N ALA A 59 -4.43 16.73 13.42
CA ALA A 59 -4.02 15.39 13.87
C ALA A 59 -5.10 14.74 14.75
N VAL A 60 -5.68 15.46 15.70
CA VAL A 60 -6.78 14.98 16.56
C VAL A 60 -8.02 14.62 15.72
N LEU A 61 -8.35 15.42 14.72
CA LEU A 61 -9.46 15.12 13.80
C LEU A 61 -9.20 13.83 13.02
N LEU A 62 -8.00 13.67 12.48
CA LEU A 62 -7.60 12.47 11.70
C LEU A 62 -7.58 11.22 12.57
N GLU A 63 -7.05 11.32 13.80
CA GLU A 63 -7.07 10.24 14.78
C GLU A 63 -8.51 9.81 15.11
N ALA A 64 -9.38 10.78 15.45
CA ALA A 64 -10.78 10.50 15.72
C ALA A 64 -11.49 9.87 14.52
N THR A 65 -11.15 10.29 13.29
CA THR A 65 -11.69 9.71 12.05
C THR A 65 -11.25 8.25 11.90
N ALA A 66 -9.98 7.95 12.13
CA ALA A 66 -9.44 6.59 12.05
C ALA A 66 -10.03 5.69 13.14
N VAL A 67 -10.05 6.13 14.39
CA VAL A 67 -10.60 5.39 15.54
C VAL A 67 -12.08 5.04 15.34
N ASN A 68 -12.88 5.99 14.85
CA ASN A 68 -14.33 5.77 14.66
C ASN A 68 -14.69 5.03 13.35
N GLY A 69 -13.73 4.56 12.58
CA GLY A 69 -14.00 3.75 11.40
C GLY A 69 -14.60 4.50 10.23
N TYR A 70 -14.30 5.78 10.08
CA TYR A 70 -14.71 6.50 8.88
C TYR A 70 -13.88 6.08 7.66
N ASN A 71 -14.51 6.13 6.50
CA ASN A 71 -13.82 5.90 5.23
C ASN A 71 -12.89 7.08 4.92
N ILE A 72 -11.62 6.79 4.66
CA ILE A 72 -10.60 7.81 4.41
C ILE A 72 -9.98 7.57 3.05
N VAL A 73 -9.96 8.60 2.21
CA VAL A 73 -9.24 8.60 0.93
C VAL A 73 -8.07 9.57 1.02
N VAL A 74 -6.85 9.06 0.82
CA VAL A 74 -5.63 9.87 0.78
C VAL A 74 -5.24 10.10 -0.67
N ALA A 75 -5.42 11.33 -1.17
CA ALA A 75 -5.13 11.72 -2.55
C ALA A 75 -3.92 12.64 -2.65
N GLY A 76 -3.20 12.56 -3.75
CA GLY A 76 -2.02 13.40 -4.03
C GLY A 76 -1.14 12.85 -5.13
N GLY A 77 -0.20 13.65 -5.61
CA GLY A 77 0.78 13.24 -6.63
C GLY A 77 1.78 12.19 -6.15
N THR A 78 2.61 11.71 -7.05
CA THR A 78 3.73 10.81 -6.72
C THR A 78 4.70 11.51 -5.75
N GLY A 79 5.12 10.81 -4.69
CA GLY A 79 6.02 11.37 -3.68
C GLY A 79 5.38 12.36 -2.70
N ALA A 80 4.07 12.62 -2.77
CA ALA A 80 3.38 13.55 -1.87
C ALA A 80 3.23 13.05 -0.43
N GLY A 81 3.64 11.82 -0.11
CA GLY A 81 3.55 11.25 1.23
C GLY A 81 2.27 10.48 1.53
N LYS A 82 1.49 10.08 0.50
CA LYS A 82 0.24 9.30 0.68
C LYS A 82 0.43 8.07 1.56
N THR A 83 1.39 7.21 1.22
CA THR A 83 1.67 5.97 1.99
C THR A 83 2.15 6.28 3.41
N THR A 84 2.88 7.38 3.61
CA THR A 84 3.29 7.85 4.94
C THR A 84 2.07 8.25 5.77
N MET A 85 1.16 9.05 5.21
CA MET A 85 -0.08 9.44 5.86
C MET A 85 -0.92 8.21 6.22
N LEU A 86 -1.05 7.27 5.28
CA LEU A 86 -1.82 6.05 5.50
C LEU A 86 -1.22 5.18 6.63
N ASN A 87 0.11 5.06 6.70
CA ASN A 87 0.77 4.39 7.83
C ASN A 87 0.51 5.06 9.17
N CYS A 88 0.52 6.40 9.22
CA CYS A 88 0.21 7.14 10.44
C CYS A 88 -1.26 6.98 10.88
N LEU A 89 -2.19 6.91 9.91
CA LEU A 89 -3.61 6.64 10.19
C LEU A 89 -3.83 5.20 10.67
N LEU A 90 -3.14 4.23 10.06
CA LEU A 90 -3.19 2.83 10.49
C LEU A 90 -2.69 2.65 11.92
N ALA A 91 -1.68 3.40 12.33
CA ALA A 91 -1.17 3.37 13.70
C ALA A 91 -2.17 3.94 14.74
N ALA A 92 -3.21 4.66 14.31
CA ALA A 92 -4.27 5.16 15.16
C ALA A 92 -5.50 4.22 15.25
N VAL A 93 -5.55 3.16 14.42
CA VAL A 93 -6.63 2.16 14.49
C VAL A 93 -6.50 1.37 15.79
N PRO A 94 -7.61 1.02 16.48
CA PRO A 94 -7.57 0.20 17.69
C PRO A 94 -6.89 -1.17 17.48
N ASP A 95 -6.05 -1.58 18.45
CA ASP A 95 -5.20 -2.78 18.35
C ASP A 95 -5.98 -4.11 18.28
N ASP A 96 -7.23 -4.12 18.69
CA ASP A 96 -8.14 -5.27 18.69
C ASP A 96 -8.89 -5.44 17.36
N GLU A 97 -8.70 -4.55 16.41
CA GLU A 97 -9.34 -4.63 15.10
C GLU A 97 -8.54 -5.48 14.11
N ARG A 98 -9.27 -6.28 13.33
CA ARG A 98 -8.71 -7.05 12.22
C ARG A 98 -8.50 -6.18 11.00
N ILE A 99 -7.24 -6.04 10.56
CA ILE A 99 -6.84 -5.25 9.40
C ILE A 99 -6.47 -6.17 8.25
N ILE A 100 -7.00 -5.88 7.05
CA ILE A 100 -6.56 -6.52 5.82
C ILE A 100 -6.02 -5.45 4.88
N THR A 101 -4.80 -5.64 4.37
CA THR A 101 -4.20 -4.75 3.38
C THR A 101 -4.11 -5.43 2.01
N CYS A 102 -4.45 -4.68 0.95
CA CYS A 102 -4.33 -5.09 -0.45
C CYS A 102 -3.39 -4.12 -1.16
N GLU A 103 -2.24 -4.60 -1.61
CA GLU A 103 -1.17 -3.77 -2.17
C GLU A 103 -0.63 -4.32 -3.48
N GLU A 104 -0.15 -3.47 -4.38
CA GLU A 104 0.63 -3.93 -5.54
C GLU A 104 2.00 -4.43 -5.09
N VAL A 105 2.63 -3.72 -4.17
CA VAL A 105 3.86 -4.11 -3.49
C VAL A 105 3.75 -3.67 -2.05
N PHE A 106 4.15 -4.53 -1.11
CA PHE A 106 4.10 -4.20 0.31
C PHE A 106 4.86 -2.91 0.63
N GLU A 107 4.11 -1.90 1.03
CA GLU A 107 4.59 -0.59 1.49
C GLU A 107 4.04 -0.21 2.85
N LEU A 108 2.91 -0.78 3.23
CA LEU A 108 2.27 -0.50 4.50
C LEU A 108 2.96 -1.26 5.63
N THR A 109 3.02 -0.61 6.78
CA THR A 109 3.57 -1.20 8.00
C THR A 109 2.45 -1.25 9.03
N VAL A 110 1.86 -2.43 9.19
CA VAL A 110 0.78 -2.67 10.16
C VAL A 110 1.35 -3.42 11.34
N ARG A 111 1.10 -2.91 12.57
CA ARG A 111 1.62 -3.51 13.82
C ARG A 111 0.58 -4.32 14.59
N HIS A 112 -0.64 -4.40 14.06
CA HIS A 112 -1.75 -5.11 14.68
C HIS A 112 -1.49 -6.63 14.70
N ALA A 113 -1.89 -7.27 15.77
CA ALA A 113 -1.74 -8.71 15.93
C ALA A 113 -2.57 -9.51 14.92
N ASP A 114 -3.77 -9.01 14.57
CA ASP A 114 -4.65 -9.61 13.56
C ASP A 114 -4.56 -8.82 12.24
N HIS A 115 -3.43 -8.97 11.55
CA HIS A 115 -3.18 -8.36 10.24
C HIS A 115 -2.97 -9.41 9.16
N VAL A 116 -3.67 -9.25 8.04
CA VAL A 116 -3.45 -10.03 6.81
C VAL A 116 -3.02 -9.10 5.69
N GLY A 117 -1.75 -9.16 5.32
CA GLY A 117 -1.21 -8.44 4.16
C GLY A 117 -1.31 -9.28 2.89
N MET A 118 -1.92 -8.73 1.84
CA MET A 118 -2.03 -9.36 0.52
C MET A 118 -1.38 -8.49 -0.54
N GLN A 119 -0.67 -9.13 -1.46
CA GLN A 119 0.02 -8.47 -2.56
C GLN A 119 -0.38 -9.07 -3.90
N THR A 120 -0.42 -8.24 -4.94
CA THR A 120 -0.63 -8.69 -6.32
C THR A 120 0.50 -9.64 -6.76
N ARG A 121 0.19 -10.43 -7.76
CA ARG A 121 1.17 -11.31 -8.41
C ARG A 121 1.09 -11.14 -9.92
N ALA A 122 2.21 -10.82 -10.54
CA ALA A 122 2.32 -10.83 -12.00
C ALA A 122 2.16 -12.28 -12.55
N PRO A 123 1.68 -12.45 -13.79
CA PRO A 123 1.63 -13.76 -14.41
C PRO A 123 3.04 -14.37 -14.49
N SER A 124 3.19 -15.66 -14.15
CA SER A 124 4.48 -16.34 -14.23
C SER A 124 4.65 -17.07 -15.56
N LEU A 125 5.91 -17.25 -15.95
CA LEU A 125 6.27 -18.06 -17.13
C LEU A 125 5.87 -19.55 -16.99
N GLU A 126 5.58 -20.01 -15.78
CA GLU A 126 5.15 -21.36 -15.45
C GLU A 126 3.63 -21.55 -15.48
N GLY A 127 2.88 -20.53 -15.95
CA GLY A 127 1.43 -20.62 -16.16
C GLY A 127 0.57 -20.29 -14.94
N SER A 128 1.13 -19.69 -13.89
CA SER A 128 0.28 -19.14 -12.82
C SER A 128 -0.40 -17.85 -13.29
N ASP A 129 -1.71 -17.78 -13.06
CA ASP A 129 -2.51 -16.59 -13.40
C ASP A 129 -2.08 -15.36 -12.60
N GLN A 130 -2.26 -14.20 -13.22
CA GLN A 130 -2.12 -12.90 -12.54
C GLN A 130 -3.11 -12.82 -11.37
N VAL A 131 -2.67 -12.21 -10.25
CA VAL A 131 -3.56 -11.80 -9.16
C VAL A 131 -3.56 -10.28 -9.08
N THR A 132 -4.71 -9.67 -9.35
CA THR A 132 -4.90 -8.21 -9.39
C THR A 132 -5.33 -7.65 -8.03
N VAL A 133 -5.16 -6.34 -7.79
CA VAL A 133 -5.71 -5.64 -6.60
C VAL A 133 -7.22 -5.90 -6.48
N ARG A 134 -7.94 -5.88 -7.60
CA ARG A 134 -9.37 -6.17 -7.66
C ARG A 134 -9.72 -7.52 -7.08
N GLU A 135 -8.96 -8.55 -7.40
CA GLU A 135 -9.17 -9.90 -6.83
C GLU A 135 -8.85 -9.94 -5.34
N LEU A 136 -7.80 -9.27 -4.91
CA LEU A 136 -7.45 -9.16 -3.49
C LEU A 136 -8.59 -8.51 -2.70
N VAL A 137 -9.14 -7.38 -3.18
CA VAL A 137 -10.28 -6.71 -2.56
C VAL A 137 -11.50 -7.65 -2.46
N ARG A 138 -11.83 -8.39 -3.51
CA ARG A 138 -12.93 -9.35 -3.49
C ARG A 138 -12.73 -10.49 -2.49
N GLN A 139 -11.50 -10.98 -2.35
CA GLN A 139 -11.19 -12.03 -1.38
C GLN A 139 -11.17 -11.50 0.05
N SER A 140 -10.70 -10.27 0.27
CA SER A 140 -10.67 -9.66 1.60
C SER A 140 -12.05 -9.59 2.26
N LEU A 141 -13.11 -9.34 1.48
CA LEU A 141 -14.49 -9.27 1.98
C LEU A 141 -14.97 -10.58 2.63
N ARG A 142 -14.35 -11.71 2.26
CA ARG A 142 -14.65 -13.02 2.85
C ARG A 142 -13.87 -13.32 4.12
N MET A 143 -12.89 -12.46 4.46
CA MET A 143 -12.00 -12.64 5.60
C MET A 143 -12.45 -11.89 6.85
N ARG A 144 -13.66 -11.31 6.83
CA ARG A 144 -14.24 -10.53 7.92
C ARG A 144 -13.33 -9.40 8.39
N PRO A 145 -12.88 -8.48 7.51
CA PRO A 145 -12.10 -7.33 7.91
C PRO A 145 -12.93 -6.40 8.80
N GLN A 146 -12.33 -5.82 9.83
CA GLN A 146 -12.85 -4.65 10.50
C GLN A 146 -12.32 -3.37 9.82
N ARG A 147 -11.12 -3.48 9.23
CA ARG A 147 -10.55 -2.46 8.34
C ARG A 147 -10.03 -3.11 7.07
N LEU A 148 -10.42 -2.57 5.94
CA LEU A 148 -9.83 -2.91 4.65
C LEU A 148 -9.03 -1.72 4.15
N VAL A 149 -7.77 -1.95 3.81
CA VAL A 149 -6.86 -0.90 3.34
C VAL A 149 -6.32 -1.27 1.97
N VAL A 150 -6.52 -0.40 1.00
CA VAL A 150 -5.98 -0.55 -0.35
C VAL A 150 -4.85 0.44 -0.53
N GLY A 151 -3.64 -0.06 -0.79
CA GLY A 151 -2.43 0.76 -0.85
C GLY A 151 -2.48 1.83 -1.94
N GLU A 152 -3.05 1.49 -3.09
CA GLU A 152 -3.33 2.44 -4.18
C GLU A 152 -4.48 1.93 -5.05
N VAL A 153 -5.20 2.89 -5.66
CA VAL A 153 -6.33 2.65 -6.55
C VAL A 153 -6.09 3.45 -7.83
N ARG A 154 -6.06 2.77 -8.98
CA ARG A 154 -5.74 3.41 -10.26
C ARG A 154 -6.79 3.14 -11.35
N GLU A 155 -7.42 1.96 -11.32
CA GLU A 155 -8.25 1.46 -12.43
C GLU A 155 -9.58 0.86 -11.95
N ALA A 156 -9.92 -0.31 -12.46
CA ALA A 156 -11.20 -0.99 -12.26
C ALA A 156 -11.48 -1.39 -10.80
N GLU A 157 -10.44 -1.56 -9.98
CA GLU A 157 -10.54 -1.83 -8.54
C GLU A 157 -11.24 -0.70 -7.78
N SER A 158 -11.25 0.53 -8.32
CA SER A 158 -11.97 1.67 -7.75
C SER A 158 -13.46 1.36 -7.53
N LEU A 159 -14.10 0.69 -8.49
CA LEU A 159 -15.50 0.31 -8.38
C LEU A 159 -15.72 -0.77 -7.33
N ASP A 160 -14.86 -1.79 -7.29
CA ASP A 160 -14.98 -2.86 -6.30
C ASP A 160 -14.73 -2.32 -4.88
N LEU A 161 -13.82 -1.36 -4.73
CA LEU A 161 -13.61 -0.65 -3.46
C LEU A 161 -14.87 0.13 -3.04
N LEU A 162 -15.49 0.90 -3.94
CA LEU A 162 -16.72 1.63 -3.65
C LEU A 162 -17.89 0.69 -3.30
N LEU A 163 -17.99 -0.48 -3.95
CA LEU A 163 -18.96 -1.50 -3.61
C LEU A 163 -18.68 -2.10 -2.22
N ALA A 164 -17.41 -2.31 -1.89
CA ALA A 164 -17.00 -2.77 -0.57
C ALA A 164 -17.33 -1.73 0.51
N LEU A 165 -17.07 -0.44 0.28
CA LEU A 165 -17.48 0.68 1.16
C LEU A 165 -18.99 0.68 1.44
N ASN A 166 -19.79 0.31 0.45
CA ASN A 166 -21.24 0.27 0.58
C ASN A 166 -21.78 -1.03 1.22
N SER A 167 -20.91 -2.00 1.51
CA SER A 167 -21.31 -3.27 2.13
C SER A 167 -21.61 -3.19 3.63
N GLY A 168 -21.47 -2.00 4.23
CA GLY A 168 -21.74 -1.73 5.65
C GLY A 168 -20.61 -2.17 6.58
N GLN A 169 -19.42 -2.44 6.06
CA GLN A 169 -18.25 -2.68 6.89
C GLN A 169 -17.65 -1.33 7.33
N PRO A 170 -17.33 -1.15 8.62
CA PRO A 170 -16.73 0.09 9.11
C PRO A 170 -15.31 0.25 8.58
N GLY A 171 -14.97 1.46 8.19
CA GLY A 171 -13.61 1.97 7.95
C GLY A 171 -12.81 1.29 6.84
N MET A 172 -12.86 1.90 5.67
CA MET A 172 -11.93 1.58 4.58
C MET A 172 -11.06 2.76 4.22
#